data_21fb4707c04652ff9b59fedf41af3e64
#
_entry.id   21fb4707c04652ff9b59fedf41af3e64
#
_cell.length_a   1.000
_cell.length_b   1.000
_cell.length_c   1.000
_cell.angle_alpha   90.00
_cell.angle_beta   90.00
_cell.angle_gamma   90.00
#
_symmetry.space_group_name_H-M   'P 1'
#
loop_
_entity.id
_entity.type
_entity.pdbx_description
1 polymer ?
#
loop_
_entity_poly.entity_id
_entity_poly.type
_entity_poly.pdbx_seq_one_letter_code
_entity_poly.pdbx_strand_id
1 'polypeptide(L)'
;MRKIFIYLSFIFLTFLITNKAFAIEPDVFVQSTVNRAAEALGGDASIEEKVQILKDIANETVDVRGIGFYSLGAHRKGLSKDKLSEYEKVFTEYFLKSFSSRLSEYSNPMIEVNSKKKINDNYTIVSSTLIATDTRPEGKID
;
A
#
# COMPACT_ATOMS: atom_id res chain seq x y z
N MET A 1 47.88 -12.02 -23.26
CA MET A 1 47.31 -11.74 -21.92
C MET A 1 46.63 -10.36 -21.84
N ARG A 2 47.23 -9.22 -22.24
CA ARG A 2 46.62 -7.88 -22.19
C ARG A 2 45.30 -7.76 -22.97
N LYS A 3 45.17 -8.39 -24.15
CA LYS A 3 43.92 -8.30 -24.97
C LYS A 3 42.77 -9.06 -24.34
N ILE A 4 43.01 -10.18 -23.66
CA ILE A 4 41.99 -10.99 -22.97
C ILE A 4 41.42 -10.21 -21.77
N PHE A 5 42.26 -9.48 -21.04
CA PHE A 5 41.81 -8.61 -19.93
C PHE A 5 40.90 -7.47 -20.40
N ILE A 6 41.17 -6.90 -21.59
CA ILE A 6 40.35 -5.83 -22.16
C ILE A 6 38.97 -6.36 -22.56
N TYR A 7 38.87 -7.54 -23.15
CA TYR A 7 37.60 -8.15 -23.51
C TYR A 7 36.81 -8.60 -22.27
N LEU A 8 37.46 -9.11 -21.24
CA LEU A 8 36.82 -9.48 -19.98
C LEU A 8 36.28 -8.25 -19.25
N SER A 9 37.00 -7.13 -19.26
CA SER A 9 36.57 -5.86 -18.69
C SER A 9 35.37 -5.27 -19.45
N PHE A 10 35.34 -5.42 -20.78
CA PHE A 10 34.24 -4.93 -21.60
C PHE A 10 32.95 -5.76 -21.40
N ILE A 11 33.07 -7.07 -21.24
CA ILE A 11 31.95 -7.97 -20.92
C ILE A 11 31.40 -7.67 -19.52
N PHE A 12 32.26 -7.38 -18.54
CA PHE A 12 31.83 -7.02 -17.18
C PHE A 12 31.11 -5.66 -17.14
N LEU A 13 31.52 -4.70 -17.96
CA LEU A 13 30.90 -3.38 -18.05
C LEU A 13 29.48 -3.45 -18.67
N THR A 14 29.25 -4.37 -19.61
CA THR A 14 27.92 -4.54 -20.22
C THR A 14 26.89 -5.18 -19.28
N PHE A 15 27.34 -5.94 -18.28
CA PHE A 15 26.46 -6.56 -17.28
C PHE A 15 25.93 -5.58 -16.22
N LEU A 16 26.54 -4.38 -16.10
CA LEU A 16 26.14 -3.36 -15.14
C LEU A 16 25.00 -2.45 -15.62
N ILE A 17 24.56 -2.56 -16.89
CA ILE A 17 23.65 -1.58 -17.50
C ILE A 17 22.16 -2.04 -17.50
N THR A 18 21.82 -3.24 -17.04
CA THR A 18 20.47 -3.81 -17.27
C THR A 18 19.54 -3.89 -16.06
N ASN A 19 19.83 -3.24 -14.96
CA ASN A 19 18.86 -3.15 -13.86
C ASN A 19 17.93 -1.93 -14.03
N LYS A 20 17.04 -1.94 -15.02
CA LYS A 20 15.85 -1.11 -14.95
C LYS A 20 14.94 -1.74 -13.89
N ALA A 21 14.91 -1.16 -12.69
CA ALA A 21 13.84 -1.43 -11.75
C ALA A 21 12.53 -0.97 -12.42
N PHE A 22 11.72 -1.91 -12.90
CA PHE A 22 10.37 -1.60 -13.33
C PHE A 22 9.56 -1.30 -12.06
N ALA A 23 9.29 -0.04 -11.80
CA ALA A 23 8.31 0.34 -10.80
C ALA A 23 6.94 -0.21 -11.25
N ILE A 24 6.21 -0.82 -10.31
CA ILE A 24 4.85 -1.28 -10.57
C ILE A 24 3.98 -0.04 -10.84
N GLU A 25 3.16 -0.09 -11.89
CA GLU A 25 2.20 0.96 -12.20
C GLU A 25 1.20 1.14 -11.04
N PRO A 26 0.83 2.39 -10.68
CA PRO A 26 -0.01 2.65 -9.51
C PRO A 26 -1.35 1.94 -9.51
N ASP A 27 -2.02 1.84 -10.65
CA ASP A 27 -3.29 1.12 -10.82
C ASP A 27 -3.12 -0.39 -10.63
N VAL A 28 -2.04 -0.96 -11.14
CA VAL A 28 -1.69 -2.38 -10.93
C VAL A 28 -1.40 -2.66 -9.46
N PHE A 29 -0.66 -1.75 -8.80
CA PHE A 29 -0.39 -1.85 -7.37
C PHE A 29 -1.67 -1.84 -6.55
N VAL A 30 -2.56 -0.88 -6.80
CA VAL A 30 -3.85 -0.77 -6.09
C VAL A 30 -4.70 -2.02 -6.36
N GLN A 31 -4.84 -2.46 -7.62
CA GLN A 31 -5.63 -3.65 -7.94
C GLN A 31 -5.08 -4.92 -7.28
N SER A 32 -3.76 -5.10 -7.27
CA SER A 32 -3.17 -6.28 -6.61
C SER A 32 -3.38 -6.27 -5.09
N THR A 33 -3.28 -5.09 -4.47
CA THR A 33 -3.53 -4.92 -3.02
C THR A 33 -4.97 -5.23 -2.66
N VAL A 34 -5.92 -4.72 -3.45
CA VAL A 34 -7.35 -4.96 -3.27
C VAL A 34 -7.70 -6.44 -3.46
N ASN A 35 -7.14 -7.09 -4.48
CA ASN A 35 -7.37 -8.51 -4.72
C ASN A 35 -6.88 -9.37 -3.54
N ARG A 36 -5.71 -9.07 -2.98
CA ARG A 36 -5.18 -9.75 -1.78
C ARG A 36 -6.13 -9.59 -0.58
N ALA A 37 -6.65 -8.38 -0.37
CA ALA A 37 -7.60 -8.12 0.71
C ALA A 37 -8.94 -8.85 0.49
N ALA A 38 -9.46 -8.84 -0.74
CA ALA A 38 -10.69 -9.54 -1.09
C ALA A 38 -10.56 -11.08 -0.92
N GLU A 39 -9.43 -11.65 -1.33
CA GLU A 39 -9.14 -13.08 -1.13
C GLU A 39 -9.12 -13.45 0.36
N ALA A 40 -8.45 -12.65 1.19
CA ALA A 40 -8.43 -12.85 2.63
C ALA A 40 -9.85 -12.78 3.25
N LEU A 41 -10.67 -11.86 2.79
CA LEU A 41 -12.05 -11.68 3.29
C LEU A 41 -13.01 -12.76 2.79
N GLY A 42 -12.82 -13.26 1.58
CA GLY A 42 -13.64 -14.32 0.98
C GLY A 42 -13.33 -15.74 1.46
N GLY A 43 -12.20 -15.97 2.12
CA GLY A 43 -11.76 -17.27 2.60
C GLY A 43 -12.49 -17.73 3.88
N ASP A 44 -12.28 -18.99 4.26
CA ASP A 44 -12.85 -19.64 5.46
C ASP A 44 -12.09 -19.33 6.76
N ALA A 45 -11.10 -18.42 6.72
CA ALA A 45 -10.33 -18.01 7.89
C ALA A 45 -11.22 -17.39 8.98
N SER A 46 -10.80 -17.54 10.24
CA SER A 46 -11.47 -16.88 11.36
C SER A 46 -11.41 -15.35 11.23
N ILE A 47 -12.29 -14.64 11.94
CA ILE A 47 -12.28 -13.16 11.94
C ILE A 47 -10.92 -12.64 12.42
N GLU A 48 -10.35 -13.25 13.42
CA GLU A 48 -9.05 -12.88 13.97
C GLU A 48 -7.92 -13.03 12.94
N GLU A 49 -7.92 -14.12 12.19
CA GLU A 49 -6.95 -14.34 11.11
C GLU A 49 -7.15 -13.33 9.95
N LYS A 50 -8.39 -13.08 9.54
CA LYS A 50 -8.72 -12.05 8.54
C LYS A 50 -8.21 -10.67 8.97
N VAL A 51 -8.47 -10.29 10.22
CA VAL A 51 -7.98 -9.04 10.82
C VAL A 51 -6.45 -8.96 10.77
N GLN A 52 -5.76 -10.05 11.09
CA GLN A 52 -4.29 -10.06 11.05
C GLN A 52 -3.75 -9.93 9.64
N ILE A 53 -4.31 -10.67 8.68
CA ILE A 53 -3.90 -10.56 7.26
C ILE A 53 -4.12 -9.12 6.73
N LEU A 54 -5.26 -8.49 7.07
CA LEU A 54 -5.53 -7.11 6.66
C LEU A 54 -4.58 -6.10 7.29
N LYS A 55 -4.15 -6.31 8.54
CA LYS A 55 -3.10 -5.49 9.18
C LYS A 55 -1.78 -5.60 8.44
N ASP A 56 -1.39 -6.81 8.06
CA ASP A 56 -0.14 -7.07 7.37
C ASP A 56 -0.16 -6.42 5.97
N ILE A 57 -1.25 -6.55 5.22
CA ILE A 57 -1.45 -5.84 3.95
C ILE A 57 -1.35 -4.32 4.14
N ALA A 58 -2.01 -3.77 5.16
CA ALA A 58 -1.96 -2.33 5.42
C ALA A 58 -0.55 -1.85 5.79
N ASN A 59 0.19 -2.60 6.60
CA ASN A 59 1.58 -2.28 6.95
C ASN A 59 2.51 -2.26 5.72
N GLU A 60 2.28 -3.13 4.75
CA GLU A 60 3.08 -3.19 3.53
C GLU A 60 2.74 -2.09 2.51
N THR A 61 1.48 -1.67 2.46
CA THR A 61 0.95 -0.90 1.32
C THR A 61 0.50 0.51 1.67
N VAL A 62 0.28 0.82 2.96
CA VAL A 62 -0.22 2.12 3.43
C VAL A 62 0.87 2.87 4.21
N ASP A 63 1.13 4.11 3.83
CA ASP A 63 1.99 5.02 4.63
C ASP A 63 1.22 5.51 5.88
N VAL A 64 1.02 4.60 6.84
CA VAL A 64 0.31 4.89 8.10
C VAL A 64 0.96 6.05 8.86
N ARG A 65 2.29 6.13 8.82
CA ARG A 65 3.04 7.23 9.45
C ARG A 65 2.73 8.57 8.80
N GLY A 66 2.74 8.62 7.47
CA GLY A 66 2.40 9.83 6.72
C GLY A 66 0.98 10.31 7.01
N ILE A 67 0.01 9.39 7.03
CA ILE A 67 -1.39 9.68 7.39
C ILE A 67 -1.48 10.23 8.81
N GLY A 68 -0.78 9.61 9.78
CA GLY A 68 -0.73 10.08 11.16
C GLY A 68 -0.19 11.50 11.28
N PHE A 69 0.92 11.79 10.63
CA PHE A 69 1.51 13.14 10.64
C PHE A 69 0.66 14.17 9.89
N TYR A 70 -0.03 13.76 8.83
CA TYR A 70 -1.00 14.61 8.17
C TYR A 70 -2.18 14.95 9.10
N SER A 71 -2.68 13.98 9.85
CA SER A 71 -3.78 14.15 10.81
C SER A 71 -3.45 15.14 11.94
N LEU A 72 -2.17 15.18 12.39
CA LEU A 72 -1.71 16.18 13.35
C LEU A 72 -1.73 17.61 12.80
N GLY A 73 -1.60 17.78 11.48
CA GLY A 73 -1.60 19.08 10.84
C GLY A 73 -0.54 20.04 11.42
N ALA A 74 -0.95 21.25 11.75
CA ALA A 74 -0.06 22.27 12.28
C ALA A 74 0.48 21.95 13.70
N HIS A 75 -0.24 21.14 14.47
CA HIS A 75 0.16 20.78 15.85
C HIS A 75 1.49 20.01 15.87
N ARG A 76 1.84 19.29 14.77
CA ARG A 76 3.11 18.58 14.64
C ARG A 76 4.33 19.47 14.90
N LYS A 77 4.26 20.76 14.51
CA LYS A 77 5.39 21.70 14.63
C LYS A 77 5.75 22.06 16.08
N GLY A 78 4.82 21.91 17.00
CA GLY A 78 5.01 22.24 18.42
C GLY A 78 5.39 21.04 19.29
N LEU A 79 5.46 19.83 18.73
CA LEU A 79 5.75 18.63 19.50
C LEU A 79 7.25 18.30 19.52
N SER A 80 7.74 17.81 20.67
CA SER A 80 9.07 17.24 20.77
C SER A 80 9.19 15.93 19.96
N LYS A 81 10.42 15.50 19.67
CA LYS A 81 10.67 14.23 18.98
C LYS A 81 10.07 13.04 19.73
N ASP A 82 10.16 13.03 21.05
CA ASP A 82 9.63 11.94 21.87
C ASP A 82 8.09 11.87 21.78
N LYS A 83 7.42 13.03 21.83
CA LYS A 83 5.96 13.12 21.67
C LYS A 83 5.51 12.71 20.25
N LEU A 84 6.28 13.04 19.21
CA LEU A 84 6.00 12.59 17.86
C LEU A 84 6.16 11.07 17.73
N SER A 85 7.18 10.48 18.35
CA SER A 85 7.38 9.03 18.36
C SER A 85 6.27 8.28 19.14
N GLU A 86 5.87 8.83 20.30
CA GLU A 86 4.76 8.30 21.09
C GLU A 86 3.45 8.33 20.27
N TYR A 87 3.16 9.48 19.64
CA TYR A 87 1.99 9.63 18.78
C TYR A 87 2.00 8.65 17.60
N GLU A 88 3.14 8.52 16.89
CA GLU A 88 3.28 7.60 15.76
C GLU A 88 2.93 6.16 16.17
N LYS A 89 3.44 5.70 17.31
CA LYS A 89 3.14 4.37 17.83
C LYS A 89 1.65 4.19 18.10
N VAL A 90 1.05 5.08 18.87
CA VAL A 90 -0.37 5.00 19.25
C VAL A 90 -1.27 5.13 18.03
N PHE A 91 -0.95 6.05 17.11
CA PHE A 91 -1.71 6.22 15.88
C PHE A 91 -1.66 4.97 15.00
N THR A 92 -0.49 4.37 14.83
CA THR A 92 -0.32 3.15 14.03
C THR A 92 -1.17 2.01 14.60
N GLU A 93 -1.11 1.76 15.90
CA GLU A 93 -1.93 0.73 16.56
C GLU A 93 -3.43 0.99 16.36
N TYR A 94 -3.87 2.23 16.59
CA TYR A 94 -5.26 2.64 16.41
C TYR A 94 -5.73 2.48 14.96
N PHE A 95 -4.94 2.99 14.02
CA PHE A 95 -5.25 2.93 12.58
C PHE A 95 -5.41 1.49 12.12
N LEU A 96 -4.41 0.65 12.37
CA LEU A 96 -4.43 -0.74 11.93
C LEU A 96 -5.59 -1.53 12.55
N LYS A 97 -5.88 -1.31 13.83
CA LYS A 97 -7.02 -1.94 14.50
C LYS A 97 -8.35 -1.49 13.89
N SER A 98 -8.55 -0.19 13.73
CA SER A 98 -9.80 0.37 13.21
C SER A 98 -10.02 -0.01 11.75
N PHE A 99 -8.98 0.07 10.94
CA PHE A 99 -9.01 -0.26 9.52
C PHE A 99 -9.36 -1.74 9.29
N SER A 100 -8.59 -2.64 9.93
CA SER A 100 -8.79 -4.08 9.74
C SER A 100 -10.13 -4.57 10.31
N SER A 101 -10.56 -4.06 11.47
CA SER A 101 -11.87 -4.42 12.04
C SER A 101 -13.02 -4.00 11.14
N ARG A 102 -12.96 -2.80 10.53
CA ARG A 102 -14.00 -2.35 9.60
C ARG A 102 -14.03 -3.15 8.31
N LEU A 103 -12.86 -3.48 7.76
CA LEU A 103 -12.79 -4.28 6.54
C LEU A 103 -13.23 -5.73 6.76
N SER A 104 -12.96 -6.32 7.93
CA SER A 104 -13.35 -7.70 8.24
C SER A 104 -14.87 -7.93 8.27
N GLU A 105 -15.66 -6.84 8.35
CA GLU A 105 -17.12 -6.89 8.27
C GLU A 105 -17.64 -7.12 6.82
N TYR A 106 -16.76 -6.95 5.81
CA TYR A 106 -17.16 -7.19 4.42
C TYR A 106 -17.04 -8.68 4.07
N SER A 107 -18.07 -9.21 3.43
CA SER A 107 -18.04 -10.55 2.83
C SER A 107 -17.89 -10.38 1.32
N ASN A 108 -16.82 -10.96 0.75
CA ASN A 108 -16.54 -10.92 -0.69
C ASN A 108 -16.61 -9.50 -1.32
N PRO A 109 -15.87 -8.51 -0.81
CA PRO A 109 -15.89 -7.20 -1.42
C PRO A 109 -15.27 -7.29 -2.82
N MET A 110 -15.97 -6.75 -3.81
CA MET A 110 -15.43 -6.58 -5.16
C MET A 110 -15.11 -5.10 -5.37
N ILE A 111 -13.85 -4.79 -5.62
CA ILE A 111 -13.40 -3.44 -5.92
C ILE A 111 -12.78 -3.45 -7.31
N GLU A 112 -13.30 -2.58 -8.17
CA GLU A 112 -12.82 -2.40 -9.53
C GLU A 112 -12.03 -1.10 -9.63
N VAL A 113 -10.80 -1.20 -10.11
CA VAL A 113 -9.96 -0.03 -10.42
C VAL A 113 -10.39 0.53 -11.76
N ASN A 114 -10.90 1.78 -11.78
CA ASN A 114 -11.51 2.38 -12.96
C ASN A 114 -10.52 3.22 -13.76
N SER A 115 -9.73 4.06 -13.08
CA SER A 115 -8.84 5.00 -13.74
C SER A 115 -7.70 5.45 -12.86
N LYS A 116 -6.65 5.99 -13.47
CA LYS A 116 -5.56 6.68 -12.78
C LYS A 116 -5.35 8.07 -13.33
N LYS A 117 -5.03 9.03 -12.46
CA LYS A 117 -4.69 10.41 -12.80
C LYS A 117 -3.37 10.78 -12.15
N LYS A 118 -2.32 10.93 -12.95
CA LYS A 118 -1.03 11.44 -12.49
C LYS A 118 -1.16 12.93 -12.15
N ILE A 119 -0.84 13.29 -10.91
CA ILE A 119 -0.83 14.69 -10.44
C ILE A 119 0.58 15.27 -10.59
N ASN A 120 1.61 14.50 -10.20
CA ASN A 120 3.03 14.81 -10.39
C ASN A 120 3.85 13.51 -10.38
N ASP A 121 5.18 13.60 -10.38
CA ASP A 121 6.04 12.41 -10.46
C ASP A 121 5.97 11.48 -9.22
N ASN A 122 5.53 12.01 -8.10
CA ASN A 122 5.43 11.27 -6.84
C ASN A 122 4.00 10.98 -6.40
N TYR A 123 3.01 11.47 -7.14
CA TYR A 123 1.61 11.37 -6.71
C TYR A 123 0.68 11.07 -7.87
N THR A 124 -0.03 9.95 -7.74
CA THR A 124 -1.06 9.49 -8.68
C THR A 124 -2.32 9.14 -7.92
N ILE A 125 -3.46 9.65 -8.34
CA ILE A 125 -4.78 9.24 -7.83
C ILE A 125 -5.23 8.03 -8.65
N VAL A 126 -5.66 6.98 -7.94
CA VAL A 126 -6.26 5.78 -8.53
C VAL A 126 -7.70 5.70 -8.04
N SER A 127 -8.64 5.91 -8.94
CA SER A 127 -10.07 5.86 -8.63
C SER A 127 -10.59 4.45 -8.76
N SER A 128 -11.37 4.02 -7.79
CA SER A 128 -11.93 2.67 -7.72
C SER A 128 -13.41 2.71 -7.33
N THR A 129 -14.15 1.66 -7.66
CA THR A 129 -15.54 1.49 -7.26
C THR A 129 -15.68 0.23 -6.42
N LEU A 130 -16.26 0.35 -5.24
CA LEU A 130 -16.75 -0.79 -4.48
C LEU A 130 -18.05 -1.25 -5.13
N ILE A 131 -18.05 -2.42 -5.72
CA ILE A 131 -19.24 -3.01 -6.32
C ILE A 131 -20.24 -3.38 -5.22
N ALA A 132 -21.51 -3.10 -5.45
CA ALA A 132 -22.56 -3.43 -4.50
C ALA A 132 -22.54 -4.92 -4.14
N THR A 133 -22.69 -5.21 -2.85
CA THR A 133 -22.90 -6.56 -2.33
C THR A 133 -24.30 -6.65 -1.72
N ASP A 134 -24.76 -7.86 -1.38
CA ASP A 134 -26.08 -8.06 -0.74
C ASP A 134 -26.25 -7.26 0.56
N THR A 135 -25.14 -6.88 1.19
CA THR A 135 -25.12 -6.19 2.48
C THR A 135 -24.73 -4.71 2.40
N ARG A 136 -24.22 -4.24 1.25
CA ARG A 136 -23.76 -2.85 1.10
C ARG A 136 -23.99 -2.31 -0.31
N PRO A 137 -24.39 -1.03 -0.44
CA PRO A 137 -24.55 -0.38 -1.74
C PRO A 137 -23.20 -0.13 -2.42
N GLU A 138 -23.26 0.10 -3.73
CA GLU A 138 -22.12 0.59 -4.50
C GLU A 138 -21.55 1.89 -3.94
N GLY A 139 -20.24 2.04 -3.90
CA GLY A 139 -19.55 3.22 -3.41
C GLY A 139 -18.29 3.55 -4.21
N LYS A 140 -18.09 4.84 -4.49
CA LYS A 140 -16.86 5.34 -5.13
C LYS A 140 -15.74 5.53 -4.10
N ILE A 141 -14.54 5.14 -4.49
CA ILE A 141 -13.31 5.26 -3.69
C ILE A 141 -12.27 5.99 -4.54
N ASP A 142 -11.76 7.11 -4.03
CA ASP A 142 -10.66 7.87 -4.66
C ASP A 142 -9.47 7.98 -3.70
#